data_9123bfafba897252443142a08da56422
#
_entry.id   9123bfafba897252443142a08da56422
#
_cell.length_a   1.000
_cell.length_b   1.000
_cell.length_c   1.000
_cell.angle_alpha   90.00
_cell.angle_beta   90.00
_cell.angle_gamma   90.00
#
_symmetry.space_group_name_H-M   'P 1'
#
loop_
_entity.id
_entity.type
_entity.pdbx_description
1 polymer ?
#
loop_
_entity_poly.entity_id
_entity_poly.type
_entity_poly.pdbx_seq_one_letter_code
_entity_poly.pdbx_strand_id
1 'polypeptide(L)'
;MKILMVLTSHDQLGDTGQKTGFWLEEFAAPYYVFKDAGADITLASPQGGQPPLDPKSDAPDAQTDATRRFKEDAQAQQALAHTVKLAGLKDADFDAVFYPGGHGPLWDLAEDRDSIVLIERMFAAGKPVAAVCHAPGVLRHVKAASGAPLVQDKKVAGFTNTEEAAAQLTDVVPFLVEDMLRNHGGNYSKGADWQSYVVTDANLITGQNPASSEAAAHEVLRQLASRPA
;
A
#
# COMPACT_ATOMS: atom_id res chain seq x y z
N MET A 1 -12.42 7.47 -13.79
CA MET A 1 -11.39 6.48 -13.37
C MET A 1 -11.84 5.82 -12.09
N LYS A 2 -11.66 4.51 -12.02
CA LYS A 2 -12.05 3.69 -10.88
C LYS A 2 -10.80 3.17 -10.17
N ILE A 3 -10.61 3.55 -8.93
CA ILE A 3 -9.41 3.21 -8.16
C ILE A 3 -9.80 2.32 -6.98
N LEU A 4 -9.12 1.19 -6.86
CA LEU A 4 -9.24 0.30 -5.71
C LEU A 4 -8.14 0.63 -4.70
N MET A 5 -8.51 0.84 -3.44
CA MET A 5 -7.57 0.90 -2.33
C MET A 5 -7.77 -0.31 -1.44
N VAL A 6 -6.70 -1.05 -1.17
CA VAL A 6 -6.73 -2.29 -0.40
C VAL A 6 -5.99 -2.10 0.91
N LEU A 7 -6.72 -2.24 2.03
CA LEU A 7 -6.22 -2.10 3.39
C LEU A 7 -6.11 -3.45 4.08
N THR A 8 -5.24 -3.52 5.08
CA THR A 8 -5.10 -4.71 5.92
C THR A 8 -6.31 -4.93 6.83
N SER A 9 -6.56 -6.19 7.16
CA SER A 9 -7.49 -6.60 8.23
C SER A 9 -6.75 -7.11 9.48
N HIS A 10 -5.41 -7.08 9.48
CA HIS A 10 -4.58 -7.62 10.56
C HIS A 10 -4.28 -6.57 11.63
N ASP A 11 -4.54 -6.89 12.91
CA ASP A 11 -4.45 -5.93 14.02
C ASP A 11 -3.42 -6.28 15.11
N GLN A 12 -2.72 -7.41 15.00
CA GLN A 12 -1.73 -7.85 16.00
C GLN A 12 -0.30 -7.56 15.52
N LEU A 13 0.46 -6.83 16.33
CA LEU A 13 1.89 -6.57 16.05
C LEU A 13 2.74 -7.75 16.55
N GLY A 14 2.74 -8.84 15.78
CA GLY A 14 3.40 -10.08 16.17
C GLY A 14 2.97 -10.55 17.56
N ASP A 15 3.91 -11.02 18.36
CA ASP A 15 3.68 -11.49 19.73
C ASP A 15 3.92 -10.42 20.80
N THR A 16 3.95 -9.14 20.43
CA THR A 16 4.24 -8.03 21.36
C THR A 16 3.08 -7.70 22.30
N GLY A 17 1.88 -8.16 21.99
CA GLY A 17 0.66 -7.71 22.68
C GLY A 17 0.17 -6.31 22.28
N GLN A 18 0.88 -5.64 21.36
CA GLN A 18 0.51 -4.33 20.83
C GLN A 18 -0.37 -4.46 19.60
N LYS A 19 -1.17 -3.42 19.33
CA LYS A 19 -1.99 -3.33 18.13
C LYS A 19 -1.22 -2.70 16.98
N THR A 20 -1.59 -3.10 15.78
CA THR A 20 -1.18 -2.51 14.51
C THR A 20 -2.37 -2.43 13.56
N GLY A 21 -2.14 -2.14 12.32
CA GLY A 21 -3.15 -2.01 11.29
C GLY A 21 -2.59 -1.26 10.10
N PHE A 22 -3.45 -0.48 9.43
CA PHE A 22 -2.99 0.44 8.40
C PHE A 22 -2.47 1.74 9.03
N TRP A 23 -1.60 2.45 8.31
CA TRP A 23 -1.07 3.75 8.72
C TRP A 23 -1.96 4.87 8.17
N LEU A 24 -2.44 5.76 9.05
CA LEU A 24 -3.48 6.74 8.71
C LEU A 24 -3.12 7.65 7.53
N GLU A 25 -1.91 8.25 7.55
CA GLU A 25 -1.43 9.12 6.46
C GLU A 25 -1.39 8.38 5.11
N GLU A 26 -1.00 7.11 5.12
CA GLU A 26 -0.86 6.31 3.91
C GLU A 26 -2.19 5.96 3.26
N PHE A 27 -3.27 6.02 4.02
CA PHE A 27 -4.64 5.97 3.51
C PHE A 27 -5.15 7.37 3.15
N ALA A 28 -5.07 8.33 4.08
CA ALA A 28 -5.72 9.63 3.97
C ALA A 28 -5.15 10.47 2.83
N ALA A 29 -3.82 10.57 2.70
CA ALA A 29 -3.21 11.38 1.65
C ALA A 29 -3.55 10.85 0.25
N PRO A 30 -3.36 9.57 -0.08
CA PRO A 30 -3.79 9.03 -1.38
C PRO A 30 -5.30 9.12 -1.60
N TYR A 31 -6.10 8.87 -0.59
CA TYR A 31 -7.55 8.95 -0.70
C TYR A 31 -8.00 10.32 -1.19
N TYR A 32 -7.47 11.39 -0.62
CA TYR A 32 -7.85 12.74 -1.03
C TYR A 32 -7.22 13.16 -2.36
N VAL A 33 -6.02 12.71 -2.67
CA VAL A 33 -5.45 12.90 -4.02
C VAL A 33 -6.38 12.31 -5.08
N PHE A 34 -6.87 11.11 -4.87
CA PHE A 34 -7.79 10.45 -5.80
C PHE A 34 -9.18 11.09 -5.81
N LYS A 35 -9.72 11.37 -4.63
CA LYS A 35 -11.06 12.00 -4.49
C LYS A 35 -11.11 13.35 -5.15
N ASP A 36 -10.12 14.20 -4.91
CA ASP A 36 -10.05 15.55 -5.47
C ASP A 36 -9.82 15.53 -7.00
N ALA A 37 -9.26 14.45 -7.53
CA ALA A 37 -9.16 14.22 -8.98
C ALA A 37 -10.43 13.62 -9.60
N GLY A 38 -11.50 13.44 -8.83
CA GLY A 38 -12.78 12.92 -9.31
C GLY A 38 -12.79 11.40 -9.52
N ALA A 39 -11.91 10.65 -8.87
CA ALA A 39 -11.92 9.20 -8.95
C ALA A 39 -13.13 8.60 -8.21
N ASP A 40 -13.66 7.52 -8.76
CA ASP A 40 -14.56 6.60 -8.07
C ASP A 40 -13.70 5.60 -7.29
N ILE A 41 -13.73 5.70 -5.95
CA ILE A 41 -12.85 4.95 -5.06
C ILE A 41 -13.63 3.80 -4.42
N THR A 42 -13.10 2.59 -4.56
CA THR A 42 -13.57 1.42 -3.82
C THR A 42 -12.53 1.09 -2.74
N LEU A 43 -12.99 0.95 -1.50
CA LEU A 43 -12.16 0.52 -0.38
C LEU A 43 -12.43 -0.96 -0.07
N ALA A 44 -11.38 -1.77 -0.04
CA ALA A 44 -11.45 -3.19 0.21
C ALA A 44 -10.46 -3.62 1.30
N SER A 45 -10.78 -4.72 1.95
CA SER A 45 -9.88 -5.40 2.89
C SER A 45 -10.15 -6.90 2.85
N PRO A 46 -9.23 -7.76 3.33
CA PRO A 46 -9.46 -9.20 3.31
C PRO A 46 -10.77 -9.63 3.98
N GLN A 47 -11.09 -9.04 5.15
CA GLN A 47 -12.28 -9.41 5.92
C GLN A 47 -13.49 -8.51 5.65
N GLY A 48 -13.31 -7.38 4.98
CA GLY A 48 -14.35 -6.34 4.87
C GLY A 48 -14.57 -5.60 6.18
N GLY A 49 -15.45 -4.62 6.18
CA GLY A 49 -15.75 -3.80 7.35
C GLY A 49 -14.65 -2.80 7.68
N GLN A 50 -14.54 -2.41 8.95
CA GLN A 50 -13.57 -1.43 9.42
C GLN A 50 -12.16 -2.05 9.50
N PRO A 51 -11.19 -1.57 8.70
CA PRO A 51 -9.79 -1.96 8.88
C PRO A 51 -9.24 -1.47 10.22
N PRO A 52 -8.35 -2.24 10.86
CA PRO A 52 -7.69 -1.79 12.09
C PRO A 52 -6.70 -0.66 11.77
N LEU A 53 -6.72 0.36 12.60
CA LEU A 53 -5.80 1.51 12.54
C LEU A 53 -4.61 1.24 13.46
N ASP A 54 -3.39 1.44 12.96
CA ASP A 54 -2.23 1.47 13.84
C ASP A 54 -2.32 2.70 14.76
N PRO A 55 -2.37 2.51 16.09
CA PRO A 55 -2.56 3.62 17.02
C PRO A 55 -1.46 4.69 16.94
N LYS A 56 -0.24 4.30 16.58
CA LYS A 56 0.89 5.24 16.44
C LYS A 56 0.68 6.22 15.29
N SER A 57 -0.05 5.81 14.25
CA SER A 57 -0.33 6.66 13.09
C SER A 57 -1.35 7.75 13.38
N ASP A 58 -2.08 7.65 14.48
CA ASP A 58 -3.05 8.64 14.94
C ASP A 58 -2.54 9.49 16.12
N ALA A 59 -1.29 9.35 16.49
CA ALA A 59 -0.66 10.17 17.52
C ALA A 59 -0.59 11.65 17.10
N PRO A 60 -0.57 12.61 18.05
CA PRO A 60 -0.55 14.04 17.73
C PRO A 60 0.60 14.47 16.84
N ASP A 61 1.78 13.86 16.99
CA ASP A 61 2.97 14.15 16.19
C ASP A 61 2.97 13.49 14.79
N ALA A 62 2.04 12.58 14.55
CA ALA A 62 1.87 11.92 13.25
C ALA A 62 0.81 12.59 12.35
N GLN A 63 0.14 13.64 12.83
CA GLN A 63 -0.92 14.31 12.09
C GLN A 63 -0.38 15.09 10.88
N THR A 64 -1.15 15.05 9.80
CA THR A 64 -0.93 15.82 8.57
C THR A 64 -2.23 16.54 8.18
N ASP A 65 -2.19 17.38 7.16
CA ASP A 65 -3.42 18.02 6.66
C ASP A 65 -4.42 16.97 6.15
N ALA A 66 -3.94 15.90 5.51
CA ALA A 66 -4.80 14.82 5.03
C ALA A 66 -5.46 14.05 6.19
N THR A 67 -4.71 13.72 7.25
CA THR A 67 -5.27 13.01 8.40
C THR A 67 -6.27 13.88 9.17
N ARG A 68 -6.01 15.18 9.30
CA ARG A 68 -6.97 16.13 9.91
C ARG A 68 -8.24 16.22 9.09
N ARG A 69 -8.12 16.34 7.76
CA ARG A 69 -9.27 16.34 6.84
C ARG A 69 -10.10 15.07 7.00
N PHE A 70 -9.46 13.93 7.08
CA PHE A 70 -10.15 12.65 7.28
C PHE A 70 -10.95 12.61 8.59
N LYS A 71 -10.42 13.14 9.67
CA LYS A 71 -11.09 13.20 10.97
C LYS A 71 -12.34 14.07 10.98
N GLU A 72 -12.43 15.02 10.05
CA GLU A 72 -13.58 15.91 9.87
C GLU A 72 -14.54 15.45 8.75
N ASP A 73 -14.17 14.41 8.00
CA ASP A 73 -14.92 13.90 6.85
C ASP A 73 -15.73 12.65 7.22
N ALA A 74 -16.98 12.86 7.67
CA ALA A 74 -17.87 11.77 8.06
C ALA A 74 -18.14 10.76 6.92
N GLN A 75 -18.17 11.21 5.66
CA GLN A 75 -18.39 10.33 4.52
C GLN A 75 -17.17 9.41 4.28
N ALA A 76 -15.95 9.94 4.39
CA ALA A 76 -14.73 9.15 4.26
C ALA A 76 -14.61 8.13 5.41
N GLN A 77 -14.94 8.54 6.64
CA GLN A 77 -14.96 7.64 7.79
C GLN A 77 -15.98 6.50 7.61
N GLN A 78 -17.16 6.82 7.09
CA GLN A 78 -18.21 5.84 6.80
C GLN A 78 -17.77 4.86 5.69
N ALA A 79 -17.14 5.36 4.63
CA ALA A 79 -16.60 4.53 3.57
C ALA A 79 -15.54 3.55 4.10
N LEU A 80 -14.63 4.03 4.95
CA LEU A 80 -13.59 3.21 5.56
C LEU A 80 -14.16 2.16 6.53
N ALA A 81 -15.23 2.51 7.27
CA ALA A 81 -15.89 1.58 8.18
C ALA A 81 -16.59 0.42 7.45
N HIS A 82 -16.85 0.54 6.17
CA HIS A 82 -17.60 -0.42 5.37
C HIS A 82 -16.82 -0.89 4.13
N THR A 83 -15.55 -1.24 4.29
CA THR A 83 -14.79 -1.81 3.17
C THR A 83 -15.45 -3.09 2.68
N VAL A 84 -15.37 -3.32 1.37
CA VAL A 84 -15.83 -4.58 0.78
C VAL A 84 -14.76 -5.66 0.97
N LYS A 85 -15.18 -6.92 0.95
CA LYS A 85 -14.22 -8.03 0.97
C LYS A 85 -13.43 -8.05 -0.32
N LEU A 86 -12.13 -8.29 -0.20
CA LEU A 86 -11.22 -8.40 -1.34
C LEU A 86 -11.58 -9.59 -2.23
N ALA A 87 -12.02 -10.69 -1.64
CA ALA A 87 -12.45 -11.87 -2.36
C ALA A 87 -13.60 -11.54 -3.33
N GLY A 88 -13.44 -11.97 -4.57
CA GLY A 88 -14.44 -11.77 -5.62
C GLY A 88 -14.34 -10.46 -6.39
N LEU A 89 -13.45 -9.53 -6.00
CA LEU A 89 -13.19 -8.34 -6.82
C LEU A 89 -12.44 -8.71 -8.09
N LYS A 90 -12.82 -8.05 -9.19
CA LYS A 90 -12.23 -8.33 -10.49
C LYS A 90 -11.33 -7.18 -10.92
N ASP A 91 -10.16 -7.52 -11.42
CA ASP A 91 -9.20 -6.56 -11.98
C ASP A 91 -9.81 -5.72 -13.12
N ALA A 92 -10.77 -6.29 -13.87
CA ALA A 92 -11.45 -5.60 -14.94
C ALA A 92 -12.29 -4.40 -14.48
N ASP A 93 -12.73 -4.37 -13.23
CA ASP A 93 -13.61 -3.33 -12.69
C ASP A 93 -12.84 -2.06 -12.29
N PHE A 94 -11.51 -2.10 -12.26
CA PHE A 94 -10.66 -1.00 -11.78
C PHE A 94 -9.61 -0.58 -12.81
N ASP A 95 -9.24 0.69 -12.75
CA ASP A 95 -8.18 1.28 -13.58
C ASP A 95 -6.81 1.25 -12.89
N ALA A 96 -6.79 1.25 -11.55
CA ALA A 96 -5.57 1.18 -10.74
C ALA A 96 -5.86 0.55 -9.38
N VAL A 97 -4.82 0.07 -8.71
CA VAL A 97 -4.87 -0.37 -7.30
C VAL A 97 -3.77 0.30 -6.48
N PHE A 98 -4.14 0.72 -5.27
CA PHE A 98 -3.24 1.33 -4.29
C PHE A 98 -3.32 0.59 -2.96
N TYR A 99 -2.17 0.21 -2.42
CA TYR A 99 -2.02 -0.46 -1.13
C TYR A 99 -1.43 0.51 -0.10
N PRO A 100 -2.25 1.10 0.80
CA PRO A 100 -1.71 1.75 2.00
C PRO A 100 -0.97 0.74 2.85
N GLY A 101 0.07 1.20 3.55
CA GLY A 101 0.83 0.32 4.44
C GLY A 101 0.37 0.40 5.89
N GLY A 102 1.28 0.51 6.80
CA GLY A 102 1.21 0.06 8.17
C GLY A 102 1.83 -1.32 8.24
N HIS A 103 2.05 -1.86 9.43
CA HIS A 103 2.69 -3.18 9.56
C HIS A 103 1.76 -4.36 9.22
N GLY A 104 0.44 -4.17 9.38
CA GLY A 104 -0.55 -5.22 9.16
C GLY A 104 -0.43 -6.02 7.85
N PRO A 105 -0.19 -5.37 6.69
CA PRO A 105 -0.08 -6.05 5.41
C PRO A 105 0.97 -7.16 5.35
N LEU A 106 2.00 -7.11 6.18
CA LEU A 106 3.05 -8.15 6.23
C LEU A 106 2.52 -9.50 6.72
N TRP A 107 1.42 -9.52 7.51
CA TRP A 107 0.83 -10.74 8.04
C TRP A 107 -0.32 -11.30 7.20
N ASP A 108 -1.19 -10.44 6.66
CA ASP A 108 -2.36 -10.89 5.90
C ASP A 108 -2.21 -10.74 4.40
N LEU A 109 -2.05 -9.52 3.90
CA LEU A 109 -2.05 -9.24 2.46
C LEU A 109 -0.86 -9.85 1.73
N ALA A 110 0.30 -9.98 2.38
CA ALA A 110 1.47 -10.63 1.78
C ALA A 110 1.22 -12.09 1.41
N GLU A 111 0.31 -12.76 2.12
CA GLU A 111 -0.04 -14.16 1.92
C GLU A 111 -1.44 -14.35 1.29
N ASP A 112 -2.18 -13.26 1.07
CA ASP A 112 -3.56 -13.31 0.57
C ASP A 112 -3.59 -13.63 -0.93
N ARG A 113 -4.20 -14.76 -1.27
CA ARG A 113 -4.25 -15.23 -2.65
C ARG A 113 -5.05 -14.31 -3.57
N ASP A 114 -6.13 -13.71 -3.07
CA ASP A 114 -6.96 -12.79 -3.86
C ASP A 114 -6.18 -11.52 -4.19
N SER A 115 -5.41 -10.99 -3.23
CA SER A 115 -4.50 -9.88 -3.47
C SER A 115 -3.42 -10.21 -4.49
N ILE A 116 -2.76 -11.35 -4.34
CA ILE A 116 -1.70 -11.80 -5.25
C ILE A 116 -2.23 -11.88 -6.70
N VAL A 117 -3.34 -12.56 -6.90
CA VAL A 117 -3.94 -12.73 -8.23
C VAL A 117 -4.39 -11.39 -8.82
N LEU A 118 -4.98 -10.51 -8.00
CA LEU A 118 -5.40 -9.18 -8.43
C LEU A 118 -4.22 -8.36 -8.95
N ILE A 119 -3.10 -8.33 -8.20
CA ILE A 119 -1.89 -7.60 -8.59
C ILE A 119 -1.32 -8.17 -9.90
N GLU A 120 -1.22 -9.50 -10.01
CA GLU A 120 -0.69 -10.15 -11.21
C GLU A 120 -1.50 -9.76 -12.45
N ARG A 121 -2.83 -9.78 -12.36
CA ARG A 121 -3.74 -9.42 -13.46
C ARG A 121 -3.68 -7.95 -13.81
N MET A 122 -3.74 -7.08 -12.81
CA MET A 122 -3.68 -5.64 -13.04
C MET A 122 -2.34 -5.22 -13.63
N PHE A 123 -1.24 -5.77 -13.13
CA PHE A 123 0.08 -5.49 -13.67
C PHE A 123 0.20 -5.96 -15.12
N ALA A 124 -0.24 -7.20 -15.45
CA ALA A 124 -0.21 -7.74 -16.80
C ALA A 124 -1.08 -6.94 -17.78
N ALA A 125 -2.18 -6.33 -17.29
CA ALA A 125 -3.04 -5.45 -18.07
C ALA A 125 -2.47 -4.02 -18.22
N GLY A 126 -1.27 -3.74 -17.72
CA GLY A 126 -0.64 -2.43 -17.75
C GLY A 126 -1.30 -1.40 -16.85
N LYS A 127 -2.14 -1.83 -15.90
CA LYS A 127 -2.80 -0.93 -14.93
C LYS A 127 -1.85 -0.58 -13.79
N PRO A 128 -1.83 0.67 -13.31
CA PRO A 128 -0.98 1.06 -12.19
C PRO A 128 -1.24 0.21 -10.95
N VAL A 129 -0.16 -0.32 -10.38
CA VAL A 129 -0.12 -1.02 -9.09
C VAL A 129 0.81 -0.23 -8.18
N ALA A 130 0.29 0.32 -7.10
CA ALA A 130 1.04 1.16 -6.17
C ALA A 130 1.00 0.60 -4.75
N ALA A 131 2.12 0.68 -4.04
CA ALA A 131 2.24 0.26 -2.65
C ALA A 131 3.30 1.11 -1.93
N VAL A 132 3.03 1.51 -0.69
CA VAL A 132 3.93 2.36 0.09
C VAL A 132 4.27 1.76 1.44
N CYS A 133 5.44 2.11 1.98
CA CYS A 133 5.91 1.75 3.32
C CYS A 133 6.12 0.24 3.44
N HIS A 134 5.31 -0.45 4.26
CA HIS A 134 5.34 -1.91 4.38
C HIS A 134 4.49 -2.61 3.32
N ALA A 135 3.59 -1.89 2.64
CA ALA A 135 2.71 -2.49 1.64
C ALA A 135 3.44 -3.12 0.44
N PRO A 136 4.65 -2.71 0.01
CA PRO A 136 5.40 -3.49 -0.97
C PRO A 136 5.65 -4.95 -0.56
N GLY A 137 5.49 -5.28 0.72
CA GLY A 137 5.44 -6.66 1.21
C GLY A 137 4.38 -7.53 0.55
N VAL A 138 3.30 -6.95 0.01
CA VAL A 138 2.26 -7.68 -0.73
C VAL A 138 2.78 -8.29 -2.03
N LEU A 139 3.95 -7.86 -2.50
CA LEU A 139 4.60 -8.37 -3.71
C LEU A 139 5.40 -9.67 -3.48
N ARG A 140 5.50 -10.13 -2.23
CA ARG A 140 6.35 -11.26 -1.83
C ARG A 140 6.13 -12.51 -2.69
N HIS A 141 4.89 -12.87 -2.97
CA HIS A 141 4.52 -14.06 -3.74
C HIS A 141 3.94 -13.75 -5.12
N VAL A 142 3.94 -12.49 -5.52
CA VAL A 142 3.42 -12.06 -6.82
C VAL A 142 4.41 -12.41 -7.92
N LYS A 143 3.90 -13.01 -9.01
CA LYS A 143 4.70 -13.48 -10.14
C LYS A 143 4.36 -12.72 -11.42
N ALA A 144 5.38 -12.51 -12.23
CA ALA A 144 5.21 -12.09 -13.62
C ALA A 144 4.66 -13.24 -14.48
N ALA A 145 4.25 -12.94 -15.71
CA ALA A 145 3.77 -13.94 -16.67
C ALA A 145 4.79 -15.05 -16.94
N SER A 146 6.09 -14.77 -16.79
CA SER A 146 7.18 -15.75 -16.90
C SER A 146 7.24 -16.76 -15.75
N GLY A 147 6.52 -16.51 -14.64
CA GLY A 147 6.59 -17.28 -13.40
C GLY A 147 7.70 -16.83 -12.44
N ALA A 148 8.53 -15.88 -12.86
CA ALA A 148 9.53 -15.25 -11.98
C ALA A 148 8.85 -14.27 -11.00
N PRO A 149 9.50 -13.90 -9.86
CA PRO A 149 8.99 -12.84 -9.01
C PRO A 149 8.70 -11.56 -9.82
N LEU A 150 7.57 -10.92 -9.56
CA LEU A 150 7.18 -9.70 -10.29
C LEU A 150 8.26 -8.62 -10.16
N VAL A 151 8.87 -8.51 -8.99
CA VAL A 151 9.87 -7.46 -8.71
C VAL A 151 11.24 -7.74 -9.30
N GLN A 152 11.49 -8.95 -9.83
CA GLN A 152 12.79 -9.29 -10.41
C GLN A 152 13.16 -8.30 -11.53
N ASP A 153 14.36 -7.76 -11.44
CA ASP A 153 14.94 -6.78 -12.36
C ASP A 153 14.18 -5.44 -12.44
N LYS A 154 13.20 -5.20 -11.55
CA LYS A 154 12.47 -3.94 -11.50
C LYS A 154 13.03 -3.00 -10.45
N LYS A 155 12.98 -1.71 -10.73
CA LYS A 155 13.25 -0.66 -9.74
C LYS A 155 12.14 -0.66 -8.70
N VAL A 156 12.50 -0.82 -7.44
CA VAL A 156 11.55 -0.89 -6.31
C VAL A 156 12.07 -0.15 -5.09
N ALA A 157 11.15 0.34 -4.29
CA ALA A 157 11.39 0.91 -2.97
C ALA A 157 10.40 0.31 -1.96
N GLY A 158 10.65 0.53 -0.70
CA GLY A 158 9.80 0.11 0.40
C GLY A 158 10.47 0.46 1.72
N PHE A 159 9.80 0.16 2.81
CA PHE A 159 10.29 0.50 4.14
C PHE A 159 11.68 -0.07 4.36
N THR A 160 12.62 0.79 4.79
CA THR A 160 14.02 0.42 4.88
C THR A 160 14.33 -0.35 6.16
N ASN A 161 15.44 -1.11 6.13
CA ASN A 161 15.93 -1.79 7.34
C ASN A 161 16.30 -0.80 8.45
N THR A 162 16.82 0.37 8.09
CA THR A 162 17.16 1.42 9.06
C THR A 162 15.92 2.07 9.68
N GLU A 163 14.86 2.28 8.89
CA GLU A 163 13.57 2.75 9.40
C GLU A 163 12.92 1.69 10.32
N GLU A 164 12.97 0.39 9.97
CA GLU A 164 12.45 -0.67 10.82
C GLU A 164 13.22 -0.81 12.14
N ALA A 165 14.55 -0.65 12.10
CA ALA A 165 15.38 -0.61 13.29
C ALA A 165 15.04 0.59 14.19
N ALA A 166 14.82 1.77 13.60
CA ALA A 166 14.37 2.96 14.32
C ALA A 166 12.98 2.77 14.96
N ALA A 167 12.09 2.03 14.31
CA ALA A 167 10.81 1.64 14.88
C ALA A 167 10.92 0.52 15.93
N GLN A 168 12.10 -0.07 16.12
CA GLN A 168 12.37 -1.19 17.05
C GLN A 168 11.55 -2.45 16.73
N LEU A 169 11.30 -2.72 15.45
CA LEU A 169 10.45 -3.82 15.01
C LEU A 169 11.17 -4.83 14.09
N THR A 170 12.50 -4.70 13.94
CA THR A 170 13.29 -5.60 13.10
C THR A 170 13.06 -7.09 13.44
N ASP A 171 13.00 -7.41 14.74
CA ASP A 171 12.83 -8.80 15.20
C ASP A 171 11.35 -9.18 15.41
N VAL A 172 10.43 -8.27 15.16
CA VAL A 172 8.98 -8.48 15.35
C VAL A 172 8.29 -8.82 14.03
N VAL A 173 8.67 -8.15 12.94
CA VAL A 173 8.05 -8.36 11.63
C VAL A 173 8.36 -9.75 11.07
N PRO A 174 7.42 -10.36 10.31
CA PRO A 174 7.64 -11.70 9.76
C PRO A 174 8.73 -11.72 8.69
N PHE A 175 9.00 -10.61 8.05
CA PHE A 175 10.12 -10.39 7.14
C PHE A 175 10.39 -8.88 6.99
N LEU A 176 11.60 -8.54 6.62
CA LEU A 176 11.98 -7.16 6.29
C LEU A 176 11.65 -6.87 4.83
N VAL A 177 10.96 -5.76 4.57
CA VAL A 177 10.54 -5.37 3.22
C VAL A 177 11.74 -5.16 2.30
N GLU A 178 12.76 -4.42 2.76
CA GLU A 178 14.00 -4.20 1.99
C GLU A 178 14.66 -5.53 1.60
N ASP A 179 14.83 -6.43 2.55
CA ASP A 179 15.44 -7.73 2.31
C ASP A 179 14.61 -8.59 1.36
N MET A 180 13.30 -8.61 1.54
CA MET A 180 12.41 -9.37 0.67
C MET A 180 12.52 -8.88 -0.78
N LEU A 181 12.47 -7.58 -1.02
CA LEU A 181 12.57 -7.02 -2.36
C LEU A 181 13.92 -7.33 -3.01
N ARG A 182 15.03 -7.22 -2.26
CA ARG A 182 16.37 -7.58 -2.73
C ARG A 182 16.48 -9.08 -3.04
N ASN A 183 16.00 -9.93 -2.14
CA ASN A 183 16.10 -11.39 -2.28
C ASN A 183 15.25 -11.94 -3.43
N HIS A 184 14.19 -11.21 -3.83
CA HIS A 184 13.37 -11.54 -4.99
C HIS A 184 13.91 -10.93 -6.29
N GLY A 185 15.12 -10.40 -6.29
CA GLY A 185 15.79 -9.88 -7.49
C GLY A 185 15.43 -8.44 -7.83
N GLY A 186 14.74 -7.72 -6.96
CA GLY A 186 14.43 -6.32 -7.18
C GLY A 186 15.67 -5.42 -7.14
N ASN A 187 15.71 -4.43 -8.02
CA ASN A 187 16.69 -3.34 -8.00
C ASN A 187 16.23 -2.31 -6.96
N TYR A 188 16.39 -2.68 -5.69
CA TYR A 188 15.96 -1.86 -4.57
C TYR A 188 16.82 -0.60 -4.44
N SER A 189 16.17 0.53 -4.24
CA SER A 189 16.83 1.79 -3.91
C SER A 189 16.05 2.52 -2.82
N LYS A 190 16.73 3.43 -2.13
CA LYS A 190 16.17 4.20 -1.02
C LYS A 190 16.72 5.62 -0.97
N GLY A 191 15.93 6.53 -0.46
CA GLY A 191 16.36 7.86 -0.02
C GLY A 191 16.71 7.86 1.48
N ALA A 192 16.91 9.04 2.04
CA ALA A 192 17.10 9.21 3.48
C ALA A 192 15.88 8.71 4.27
N ASP A 193 16.13 8.19 5.46
CA ASP A 193 15.06 7.72 6.35
C ASP A 193 14.01 8.82 6.58
N TRP A 194 12.75 8.42 6.54
CA TRP A 194 11.56 9.26 6.78
C TRP A 194 11.33 10.38 5.75
N GLN A 195 12.12 10.44 4.68
CA GLN A 195 11.90 11.36 3.57
C GLN A 195 11.11 10.69 2.45
N SER A 196 10.34 11.48 1.70
CA SER A 196 9.60 10.98 0.54
C SER A 196 10.55 10.42 -0.50
N TYR A 197 10.31 9.17 -0.89
CA TYR A 197 11.06 8.48 -1.95
C TYR A 197 10.14 7.51 -2.67
N VAL A 198 9.91 7.74 -3.95
CA VAL A 198 9.04 6.93 -4.81
C VAL A 198 9.81 6.52 -6.04
N VAL A 199 9.72 5.27 -6.41
CA VAL A 199 10.26 4.75 -7.68
C VAL A 199 9.14 4.13 -8.51
N THR A 200 9.28 4.27 -9.82
CA THR A 200 8.36 3.71 -10.80
C THR A 200 9.15 2.87 -11.79
N ASP A 201 8.66 1.67 -12.05
CA ASP A 201 9.13 0.81 -13.12
C ASP A 201 7.92 0.26 -13.87
N ALA A 202 7.78 0.64 -15.14
CA ALA A 202 6.56 0.39 -15.91
C ALA A 202 5.33 0.89 -15.13
N ASN A 203 4.37 0.02 -14.84
CA ASN A 203 3.16 0.34 -14.08
C ASN A 203 3.25 -0.07 -12.59
N LEU A 204 4.43 -0.42 -12.10
CA LEU A 204 4.69 -0.66 -10.68
C LEU A 204 5.23 0.61 -10.01
N ILE A 205 4.53 1.07 -8.97
CA ILE A 205 4.86 2.28 -8.22
C ILE A 205 5.08 1.88 -6.76
N THR A 206 6.27 2.13 -6.22
CA THR A 206 6.57 1.80 -4.84
C THR A 206 7.16 3.00 -4.10
N GLY A 207 6.67 3.23 -2.88
CA GLY A 207 7.12 4.31 -2.01
C GLY A 207 7.71 3.76 -0.70
N GLN A 208 8.67 4.50 -0.15
CA GLN A 208 9.51 4.02 0.95
C GLN A 208 8.82 4.05 2.33
N ASN A 209 8.00 5.06 2.60
CA ASN A 209 7.54 5.39 3.95
C ASN A 209 6.27 6.26 3.91
N PRO A 210 5.70 6.66 5.05
CA PRO A 210 4.49 7.50 5.08
C PRO A 210 4.63 8.81 4.30
N ALA A 211 5.80 9.44 4.32
CA ALA A 211 6.05 10.69 3.59
C ALA A 211 6.00 10.51 2.06
N SER A 212 6.03 9.27 1.56
CA SER A 212 5.96 8.94 0.13
C SER A 212 4.53 8.81 -0.40
N SER A 213 3.52 8.84 0.47
CA SER A 213 2.14 8.44 0.14
C SER A 213 1.48 9.35 -0.89
N GLU A 214 1.59 10.66 -0.72
CA GLU A 214 1.01 11.64 -1.64
C GLU A 214 1.68 11.57 -3.02
N ALA A 215 3.02 11.51 -3.06
CA ALA A 215 3.77 11.42 -4.31
C ALA A 215 3.45 10.13 -5.08
N ALA A 216 3.30 9.00 -4.39
CA ALA A 216 2.90 7.75 -5.02
C ALA A 216 1.49 7.83 -5.64
N ALA A 217 0.55 8.48 -4.95
CA ALA A 217 -0.80 8.69 -5.47
C ALA A 217 -0.82 9.60 -6.72
N HIS A 218 -0.04 10.68 -6.71
CA HIS A 218 0.11 11.54 -7.89
C HIS A 218 0.70 10.78 -9.07
N GLU A 219 1.64 9.88 -8.84
CA GLU A 219 2.22 9.04 -9.90
C GLU A 219 1.16 8.09 -10.50
N VAL A 220 0.27 7.52 -9.68
CA VAL A 220 -0.87 6.74 -10.18
C VAL A 220 -1.73 7.59 -11.13
N LEU A 221 -2.10 8.81 -10.71
CA LEU A 221 -2.91 9.70 -11.54
C LEU A 221 -2.19 10.09 -12.84
N ARG A 222 -0.89 10.36 -12.77
CA ARG A 222 -0.07 10.67 -13.94
C ARG A 222 -0.10 9.53 -14.96
N GLN A 223 0.05 8.29 -14.51
CA GLN A 223 -0.01 7.12 -15.38
C GLN A 223 -1.40 6.92 -15.98
N LEU A 224 -2.46 7.11 -15.19
CA LEU A 224 -3.83 7.00 -15.70
C LEU A 224 -4.13 8.06 -16.77
N ALA A 225 -3.62 9.28 -16.60
CA ALA A 225 -3.79 10.36 -17.58
C ALA A 225 -3.04 10.11 -18.90
N SER A 226 -1.96 9.33 -18.87
CA SER A 226 -1.14 9.02 -20.05
C SER A 226 -1.62 7.80 -20.83
N ARG A 227 -2.59 7.06 -20.32
CA ARG A 227 -3.14 5.88 -21.01
C ARG A 227 -4.08 6.33 -22.12
N PRO A 228 -3.96 5.73 -23.33
CA PRO A 228 -4.96 5.96 -24.39
C PRO A 228 -6.34 5.50 -23.90
N ALA A 229 -7.36 6.26 -24.30
CA ALA A 229 -8.77 5.95 -24.02
C ALA A 229 -9.21 4.65 -24.71
#